data_6769be335fa9d99d7423b4480028d600
#
_entry.id   6769be335fa9d99d7423b4480028d600
#
_cell.length_a   1.000
_cell.length_b   1.000
_cell.length_c   1.000
_cell.angle_alpha   90.00
_cell.angle_beta   90.00
_cell.angle_gamma   90.00
#
_symmetry.space_group_name_H-M   'P 1'
#
loop_
_entity.id
_entity.type
_entity.pdbx_description
1 polymer ?
#
loop_
_entity_poly.entity_id
_entity_poly.type
_entity_poly.pdbx_seq_one_letter_code
_entity_poly.pdbx_strand_id
1 'polypeptide(L)'
;MIVVIADIINSKSLLNRVQVQESLQQILNQINETFEEYLASKFTITLGDEFQGVLNHSNSLLHILDKITFPLLPVRFRFGIGIGALTT
;
A
#
# COMPACT_ATOMS: atom_id res chain seq x y z
N MET A 1 10.24 -5.01 12.03
CA MET A 1 9.04 -4.53 11.34
C MET A 1 9.40 -3.87 10.02
N ILE A 2 8.51 -3.94 9.08
CA ILE A 2 8.69 -3.38 7.74
C ILE A 2 7.67 -2.26 7.55
N VAL A 3 8.15 -1.03 7.41
CA VAL A 3 7.28 0.11 7.12
C VAL A 3 7.22 0.30 5.61
N VAL A 4 6.02 0.38 5.08
CA VAL A 4 5.77 0.60 3.66
C VAL A 4 5.05 1.94 3.50
N ILE A 5 5.63 2.82 2.70
CA ILE A 5 5.01 4.08 2.30
C ILE A 5 5.02 4.11 0.78
N ALA A 6 3.90 4.47 0.19
CA ALA A 6 3.79 4.47 -1.27
C ALA A 6 2.93 5.62 -1.75
N ASP A 7 3.20 6.07 -2.98
CA ASP A 7 2.34 7.02 -3.67
C ASP A 7 2.20 6.65 -5.15
N ILE A 8 1.18 7.23 -5.77
CA ILE A 8 0.94 7.05 -7.21
C ILE A 8 1.77 8.06 -7.96
N ILE A 9 2.56 7.57 -8.92
CA ILE A 9 3.39 8.43 -9.77
C ILE A 9 2.48 9.18 -10.74
N ASN A 10 2.67 10.50 -10.84
CA ASN A 10 1.90 11.38 -11.74
C ASN A 10 0.39 11.28 -11.53
N SER A 11 -0.05 11.18 -10.29
CA SER A 11 -1.47 11.00 -9.97
C SER A 11 -2.35 12.12 -10.54
N LYS A 12 -1.83 13.34 -10.57
CA LYS A 12 -2.58 14.51 -11.04
C LYS A 12 -2.87 14.48 -12.54
N SER A 13 -2.11 13.69 -13.32
CA SER A 13 -2.33 13.57 -14.76
C SER A 13 -3.17 12.35 -15.15
N LEU A 14 -3.66 11.58 -14.18
CA LEU A 14 -4.54 10.45 -14.46
C LEU A 14 -5.94 10.95 -14.85
N LEU A 15 -6.45 10.44 -15.98
CA LEU A 15 -7.78 10.81 -16.46
C LEU A 15 -8.90 10.31 -15.54
N ASN A 16 -8.68 9.17 -14.89
CA ASN A 16 -9.66 8.52 -14.01
C ASN A 16 -9.18 8.45 -12.57
N ARG A 17 -8.62 9.53 -12.09
CA ARG A 17 -7.98 9.60 -10.77
C ARG A 17 -8.90 9.14 -9.63
N VAL A 18 -10.15 9.60 -9.63
CA VAL A 18 -11.11 9.24 -8.58
C VAL A 18 -11.37 7.73 -8.55
N GLN A 19 -11.54 7.13 -9.73
CA GLN A 19 -11.76 5.69 -9.84
C GLN A 19 -10.55 4.89 -9.35
N VAL A 20 -9.35 5.36 -9.67
CA VAL A 20 -8.11 4.74 -9.20
C VAL A 20 -8.03 4.80 -7.67
N GLN A 21 -8.35 5.95 -7.08
CA GLN A 21 -8.34 6.12 -5.64
C GLN A 21 -9.36 5.21 -4.95
N GLU A 22 -10.55 5.07 -5.51
CA GLU A 22 -11.58 4.17 -4.98
C GLU A 22 -11.13 2.71 -5.07
N SER A 23 -10.56 2.31 -6.19
CA SER A 23 -10.04 0.95 -6.37
C SER A 23 -8.90 0.67 -5.40
N LEU A 24 -8.01 1.63 -5.20
CA LEU A 24 -6.92 1.50 -4.24
C LEU A 24 -7.46 1.29 -2.82
N GLN A 25 -8.47 2.07 -2.42
CA GLN A 25 -9.08 1.91 -1.10
C GLN A 25 -9.66 0.51 -0.91
N GLN A 26 -10.36 -0.01 -1.93
CA GLN A 26 -10.93 -1.36 -1.86
C GLN A 26 -9.85 -2.44 -1.77
N ILE A 27 -8.77 -2.29 -2.54
CA ILE A 27 -7.64 -3.22 -2.52
C ILE A 27 -6.98 -3.22 -1.14
N LEU A 28 -6.74 -2.04 -0.57
CA LEU A 28 -6.15 -1.94 0.76
C LEU A 28 -7.04 -2.54 1.83
N ASN A 29 -8.36 -2.36 1.72
CA ASN A 29 -9.31 -2.98 2.65
C ASN A 29 -9.22 -4.50 2.58
N GLN A 30 -9.14 -5.08 1.38
CA GLN A 30 -8.99 -6.52 1.19
C GLN A 30 -7.67 -7.04 1.77
N ILE A 31 -6.59 -6.30 1.57
CA ILE A 31 -5.28 -6.67 2.12
C ILE A 31 -5.32 -6.64 3.64
N ASN A 32 -5.94 -5.62 4.22
CA ASN A 32 -6.06 -5.51 5.67
C ASN A 32 -6.83 -6.69 6.28
N GLU A 33 -7.81 -7.21 5.57
CA GLU A 33 -8.55 -8.40 6.02
C GLU A 33 -7.76 -9.68 5.80
N THR A 34 -7.22 -9.85 4.58
CA THR A 34 -6.56 -11.10 4.19
C THR A 34 -5.25 -11.31 4.95
N PHE A 35 -4.51 -10.23 5.17
CA PHE A 35 -3.19 -10.30 5.80
C PHE A 35 -3.17 -9.75 7.22
N GLU A 36 -4.31 -9.69 7.88
CA GLU A 36 -4.44 -9.08 9.21
C GLU A 36 -3.37 -9.58 10.20
N GLU A 37 -3.10 -10.88 10.20
CA GLU A 37 -2.14 -11.50 11.11
C GLU A 37 -0.70 -11.04 10.84
N TYR A 38 -0.42 -10.58 9.64
CA TYR A 38 0.93 -10.19 9.22
C TYR A 38 1.17 -8.69 9.34
N LEU A 39 0.14 -7.93 9.72
CA LEU A 39 0.22 -6.48 9.79
C LEU A 39 0.36 -6.00 11.23
N ALA A 40 1.40 -5.21 11.49
CA ALA A 40 1.53 -4.48 12.75
C ALA A 40 0.65 -3.23 12.74
N SER A 41 0.45 -2.63 11.57
CA SER A 41 -0.46 -1.53 11.36
C SER A 41 -1.13 -1.69 10.00
N LYS A 42 -2.44 -1.50 9.95
CA LYS A 42 -3.21 -1.64 8.71
C LYS A 42 -2.78 -0.59 7.68
N PHE A 43 -2.93 -0.95 6.41
CA PHE A 43 -2.71 0.00 5.33
C PHE A 43 -3.81 1.05 5.33
N THR A 44 -3.41 2.32 5.32
CA THR A 44 -4.33 3.46 5.29
C THR A 44 -3.88 4.48 4.26
N ILE A 45 -4.84 5.12 3.62
CA ILE A 45 -4.56 6.25 2.73
C ILE A 45 -4.38 7.48 3.61
N THR A 46 -3.24 8.15 3.49
CA THR A 46 -2.89 9.32 4.30
C THR A 46 -3.23 10.63 3.60
N LEU A 47 -2.86 10.73 2.32
CA LEU A 47 -3.11 11.92 1.50
C LEU A 47 -3.54 11.46 0.11
N GLY A 48 -4.81 11.37 -0.13
CA GLY A 48 -5.36 11.05 -1.45
C GLY A 48 -4.68 9.93 -2.25
N ASP A 49 -3.45 10.14 -2.67
CA ASP A 49 -2.69 9.22 -3.52
C ASP A 49 -1.57 8.51 -2.78
N GLU A 50 -1.43 8.74 -1.48
CA GLU A 50 -0.39 8.17 -0.65
C GLU A 50 -1.00 7.23 0.39
N PHE A 51 -0.33 6.10 0.61
CA PHE A 51 -0.76 5.17 1.64
C PHE A 51 0.44 4.61 2.40
N GLN A 52 0.18 4.07 3.57
CA GLN A 52 1.22 3.46 4.40
C GLN A 52 0.66 2.30 5.20
N GLY A 53 1.55 1.41 5.58
CA GLY A 53 1.24 0.29 6.44
C GLY A 53 2.51 -0.28 7.04
N VAL A 54 2.36 -1.15 8.03
CA VAL A 54 3.51 -1.78 8.70
C VAL A 54 3.29 -3.28 8.77
N LEU A 55 4.27 -4.04 8.29
CA LEU A 55 4.28 -5.49 8.36
C LEU A 55 5.12 -5.96 9.55
N ASN A 56 4.70 -7.05 10.18
CA ASN A 56 5.47 -7.68 11.26
C ASN A 56 6.77 -8.27 10.74
N HIS A 57 6.73 -8.86 9.54
CA HIS A 57 7.86 -9.56 8.93
C HIS A 57 7.93 -9.27 7.44
N SER A 58 9.08 -9.54 6.83
CA SER A 58 9.29 -9.34 5.40
C SER A 58 8.68 -10.46 4.54
N ASN A 59 8.22 -11.54 5.13
CA ASN A 59 7.83 -12.76 4.39
C ASN A 59 6.73 -12.51 3.36
N SER A 60 5.76 -11.64 3.66
CA SER A 60 4.64 -11.37 2.76
C SER A 60 4.77 -10.05 2.01
N LEU A 61 5.92 -9.37 2.13
CA LEU A 61 6.09 -8.04 1.55
C LEU A 61 5.83 -8.02 0.04
N LEU A 62 6.55 -8.85 -0.72
CA LEU A 62 6.40 -8.87 -2.18
C LEU A 62 5.00 -9.29 -2.60
N HIS A 63 4.43 -10.26 -1.91
CA HIS A 63 3.07 -10.72 -2.20
C HIS A 63 2.05 -9.59 -2.03
N ILE A 64 2.17 -8.83 -0.95
CA ILE A 64 1.29 -7.68 -0.68
C ILE A 64 1.48 -6.60 -1.74
N LEU A 65 2.73 -6.26 -2.08
CA LEU A 65 2.99 -5.25 -3.10
C LEU A 65 2.41 -5.66 -4.46
N ASP A 66 2.54 -6.93 -4.84
CA ASP A 66 1.95 -7.44 -6.07
C ASP A 66 0.43 -7.34 -6.06
N LYS A 67 -0.20 -7.66 -4.94
CA LYS A 67 -1.66 -7.57 -4.79
C LYS A 67 -2.17 -6.13 -4.92
N ILE A 68 -1.34 -5.15 -4.60
CA ILE A 68 -1.68 -3.75 -4.75
C ILE A 68 -1.48 -3.30 -6.21
N THR A 69 -0.34 -3.65 -6.80
CA THR A 69 0.08 -3.09 -8.08
C THR A 69 -0.59 -3.74 -9.29
N PHE A 70 -0.73 -5.06 -9.31
CA PHE A 70 -1.29 -5.77 -10.45
C PHE A 70 -2.70 -5.32 -10.84
N PRO A 71 -3.66 -5.22 -9.91
CA PRO A 71 -5.02 -4.80 -10.29
C PRO A 71 -5.10 -3.39 -10.84
N LEU A 72 -4.10 -2.55 -10.56
CA LEU A 72 -4.12 -1.14 -10.95
C LEU A 72 -3.22 -0.83 -12.13
N LEU A 73 -2.58 -1.85 -12.75
CA LEU A 73 -1.80 -1.60 -13.96
C LEU A 73 -2.67 -0.93 -15.02
N PRO A 74 -2.16 0.03 -15.79
CA PRO A 74 -0.78 0.50 -15.87
C PRO A 74 -0.42 1.62 -14.89
N VAL A 75 -1.21 1.85 -13.86
CA VAL A 75 -0.89 2.84 -12.82
C VAL A 75 0.42 2.44 -12.14
N ARG A 76 1.31 3.40 -11.98
CA ARG A 76 2.63 3.16 -11.40
C ARG A 76 2.73 3.76 -10.01
N PHE A 77 3.42 3.02 -9.14
CA PHE A 77 3.63 3.41 -7.75
C PHE A 77 5.10 3.63 -7.47
N ARG A 78 5.37 4.52 -6.52
CA ARG A 78 6.68 4.68 -5.92
C ARG A 78 6.58 4.18 -4.48
N PHE A 79 7.50 3.29 -4.10
CA PHE A 79 7.51 2.68 -2.77
C PHE A 79 8.74 3.10 -1.99
N GLY A 80 8.53 3.42 -0.71
CA GLY A 80 9.59 3.54 0.26
C GLY A 80 9.44 2.42 1.29
N ILE A 81 10.51 1.66 1.50
CA ILE A 81 10.51 0.53 2.42
C ILE A 81 11.54 0.81 3.51
N GLY A 82 11.08 0.83 4.75
CA GLY A 82 11.95 0.98 5.91
C GLY A 82 11.94 -0.28 6.75
N ILE A 83 13.11 -0.70 7.23
CA ILE A 83 13.26 -1.84 8.11
C ILE A 83 13.75 -1.33 9.46
N GLY A 84 13.11 -1.77 10.54
CA GLY A 84 13.52 -1.36 11.85
C GLY A 84 12.78 -2.08 12.95
N ALA A 85 13.27 -1.90 14.17
CA ALA A 85 12.56 -2.29 15.37
C ALA A 85 11.85 -1.07 15.90
N LEU A 86 10.56 -1.23 16.21
CA LEU A 86 9.86 -0.17 16.93
C LEU A 86 10.26 -0.26 18.39
N THR A 87 11.12 0.65 18.79
CA THR A 87 11.41 0.84 20.19
C THR A 87 10.59 2.00 20.71
N THR A 88 9.81 1.73 21.69
CA THR A 88 9.07 2.78 22.38
C THR A 88 9.84 3.22 23.60
#